data_6cf732134802cfb9ba0e9b2b274f0c8a
#
_entry.id   6cf732134802cfb9ba0e9b2b274f0c8a
#
_cell.length_a   1.000
_cell.length_b   1.000
_cell.length_c   1.000
_cell.angle_alpha   90.00
_cell.angle_beta   90.00
_cell.angle_gamma   90.00
#
_symmetry.space_group_name_H-M   'P 1'
#
loop_
_entity.id
_entity.type
_entity.pdbx_description
1 polymer ?
#
loop_
_entity_poly.entity_id
_entity_poly.type
_entity_poly.pdbx_seq_one_letter_code
_entity_poly.pdbx_strand_id
1 'polypeptide(L)'
;MLSVAPFAVAAVPGAIVFAGGSWAAVDRGSSCVALTRSERIAAKGKVQATAGFAFTPDHRRWGEFHAHLRRMPRAGASVMLDVGGQVFLLVARGDWAWSSGPLQEQAIISAARDAETMRVESHDAAGRPFVDPYSLDGAPTAIDAAAARCALRGAGKIR
;
A
#
# COMPACT_ATOMS: atom_id res chain seq x y z
N MET A 1 -45.71 2.69 23.36
CA MET A 1 -44.34 2.16 23.42
C MET A 1 -43.67 2.48 22.09
N LEU A 2 -42.83 3.50 22.06
CA LEU A 2 -42.08 3.92 20.87
C LEU A 2 -40.81 3.07 20.78
N SER A 3 -40.72 2.22 19.74
CA SER A 3 -39.54 1.43 19.44
C SER A 3 -38.49 2.33 18.79
N VAL A 4 -37.38 2.59 19.50
CA VAL A 4 -36.24 3.30 18.95
C VAL A 4 -35.38 2.27 18.21
N ALA A 5 -35.42 2.32 16.88
CA ALA A 5 -34.52 1.52 16.06
C ALA A 5 -33.09 2.03 16.22
N PRO A 6 -32.08 1.14 16.41
CA PRO A 6 -30.70 1.57 16.47
C PRO A 6 -30.28 2.07 15.09
N PHE A 7 -29.79 3.30 15.01
CA PHE A 7 -29.12 3.80 13.82
C PHE A 7 -27.82 3.01 13.65
N ALA A 8 -27.78 2.14 12.66
CA ALA A 8 -26.52 1.54 12.21
C ALA A 8 -25.68 2.67 11.59
N VAL A 9 -24.63 3.08 12.30
CA VAL A 9 -23.63 3.98 11.73
C VAL A 9 -22.90 3.18 10.66
N ALA A 10 -23.24 3.42 9.41
CA ALA A 10 -22.50 2.87 8.29
C ALA A 10 -21.04 3.38 8.38
N ALA A 11 -20.06 2.45 8.40
CA ALA A 11 -18.66 2.83 8.37
C ALA A 11 -18.41 3.63 7.09
N VAL A 12 -18.00 4.88 7.22
CA VAL A 12 -17.72 5.76 6.07
C VAL A 12 -16.51 5.19 5.33
N PRO A 13 -16.64 4.83 4.03
CA PRO A 13 -15.49 4.39 3.24
C PRO A 13 -14.39 5.47 3.24
N GLY A 14 -13.14 5.08 3.56
CA GLY A 14 -12.01 6.01 3.60
C GLY A 14 -11.72 6.63 4.97
N ALA A 15 -12.22 6.04 6.06
CA ALA A 15 -11.89 6.51 7.42
C ALA A 15 -10.38 6.37 7.70
N ILE A 16 -9.75 7.48 8.10
CA ILE A 16 -8.34 7.50 8.50
C ILE A 16 -8.21 6.85 9.88
N VAL A 17 -7.42 5.78 9.96
CA VAL A 17 -7.14 5.05 11.21
C VAL A 17 -5.88 5.60 11.88
N PHE A 18 -4.91 6.00 11.08
CA PHE A 18 -3.63 6.56 11.51
C PHE A 18 -3.11 7.53 10.46
N ALA A 19 -2.46 8.59 10.88
CA ALA A 19 -1.68 9.46 10.00
C ALA A 19 -0.45 9.95 10.76
N GLY A 20 0.74 9.75 10.19
CA GLY A 20 1.99 10.16 10.79
C GLY A 20 3.18 9.97 9.86
N GLY A 21 4.16 10.87 9.94
CA GLY A 21 5.25 10.90 8.98
C GLY A 21 4.72 11.10 7.56
N SER A 22 5.16 10.24 6.65
CA SER A 22 4.72 10.26 5.24
C SER A 22 3.61 9.24 4.95
N TRP A 23 3.07 8.55 5.96
CA TRP A 23 2.15 7.43 5.83
C TRP A 23 0.81 7.67 6.50
N ALA A 24 -0.21 7.02 5.97
CA ALA A 24 -1.52 6.93 6.60
C ALA A 24 -2.04 5.50 6.51
N ALA A 25 -2.83 5.09 7.50
CA ALA A 25 -3.64 3.87 7.44
C ALA A 25 -5.11 4.27 7.23
N VAL A 26 -5.75 3.67 6.26
CA VAL A 26 -7.12 4.00 5.84
C VAL A 26 -7.97 2.73 5.80
N ASP A 27 -9.14 2.80 6.42
CA ASP A 27 -10.17 1.77 6.31
C ASP A 27 -11.08 2.09 5.12
N ARG A 28 -11.04 1.25 4.09
CA ARG A 28 -11.84 1.38 2.86
C ARG A 28 -13.09 0.49 2.84
N GLY A 29 -13.47 -0.09 3.97
CA GLY A 29 -14.59 -1.02 4.07
C GLY A 29 -14.19 -2.44 3.73
N SER A 30 -13.90 -2.76 2.48
CA SER A 30 -13.47 -4.09 2.02
C SER A 30 -11.99 -4.39 2.28
N SER A 31 -11.19 -3.36 2.56
CA SER A 31 -9.76 -3.47 2.85
C SER A 31 -9.28 -2.37 3.79
N CYS A 32 -8.17 -2.62 4.45
CA CYS A 32 -7.43 -1.63 5.23
C CYS A 32 -6.06 -1.46 4.58
N VAL A 33 -5.65 -0.23 4.31
CA VAL A 33 -4.46 0.04 3.52
C VAL A 33 -3.56 1.02 4.26
N ALA A 34 -2.30 0.65 4.44
CA ALA A 34 -1.25 1.60 4.74
C ALA A 34 -0.73 2.17 3.43
N LEU A 35 -0.72 3.48 3.27
CA LEU A 35 -0.38 4.11 2.00
C LEU A 35 0.45 5.39 2.17
N THR A 36 1.22 5.68 1.13
CA THR A 36 2.04 6.87 0.99
C THR A 36 2.09 7.33 -0.46
N ARG A 37 2.49 8.56 -0.67
CA ARG A 37 2.80 9.09 -2.00
C ARG A 37 4.30 9.20 -2.19
N SER A 38 4.76 9.14 -3.44
CA SER A 38 6.15 9.37 -3.78
C SER A 38 6.60 10.77 -3.34
N GLU A 39 7.85 10.89 -2.91
CA GLU A 39 8.50 12.17 -2.63
C GLU A 39 8.65 13.02 -3.90
N ARG A 40 8.63 12.39 -5.05
CA ARG A 40 8.57 13.06 -6.35
C ARG A 40 7.14 13.52 -6.61
N ILE A 41 6.85 14.76 -6.32
CA ILE A 41 5.53 15.36 -6.54
C ILE A 41 5.28 15.52 -8.04
N ALA A 42 4.15 14.98 -8.49
CA ALA A 42 3.74 15.05 -9.88
C ALA A 42 3.36 16.50 -10.26
N ALA A 43 3.71 16.90 -11.49
CA ALA A 43 3.20 18.12 -12.07
C ALA A 43 1.67 18.05 -12.25
N LYS A 44 1.01 19.22 -12.30
CA LYS A 44 -0.45 19.30 -12.49
C LYS A 44 -0.88 18.48 -13.73
N GLY A 45 -1.90 17.64 -13.56
CA GLY A 45 -2.43 16.77 -14.62
C GLY A 45 -1.60 15.51 -14.90
N LYS A 46 -0.53 15.25 -14.12
CA LYS A 46 0.26 14.03 -14.21
C LYS A 46 -0.05 13.09 -13.07
N VAL A 47 0.19 11.79 -13.26
CA VAL A 47 -0.04 10.76 -12.27
C VAL A 47 0.93 10.94 -11.10
N GLN A 48 0.38 11.00 -9.88
CA GLN A 48 1.16 10.96 -8.64
C GLN A 48 1.41 9.49 -8.28
N ALA A 49 2.67 9.08 -8.26
CA ALA A 49 3.03 7.74 -7.82
C ALA A 49 2.67 7.55 -6.33
N THR A 50 2.12 6.38 -6.02
CA THR A 50 1.74 5.97 -4.68
C THR A 50 2.20 4.55 -4.41
N ALA A 51 2.36 4.19 -3.16
CA ALA A 51 2.66 2.83 -2.73
C ALA A 51 1.93 2.50 -1.43
N GLY A 52 1.74 1.23 -1.16
CA GLY A 52 1.08 0.82 0.07
C GLY A 52 1.09 -0.67 0.32
N PHE A 53 0.50 -1.03 1.46
CA PHE A 53 0.30 -2.41 1.91
C PHE A 53 -1.17 -2.63 2.21
N ALA A 54 -1.77 -3.65 1.59
CA ALA A 54 -3.18 -3.95 1.71
C ALA A 54 -3.43 -5.16 2.60
N PHE A 55 -4.49 -5.05 3.40
CA PHE A 55 -5.01 -6.10 4.27
C PHE A 55 -6.50 -6.26 4.03
N THR A 56 -7.01 -7.47 4.08
CA THR A 56 -8.45 -7.74 3.97
C THR A 56 -8.94 -8.54 5.18
N PRO A 57 -10.20 -8.33 5.63
CA PRO A 57 -10.73 -9.04 6.79
C PRO A 57 -10.76 -10.56 6.65
N ASP A 58 -10.81 -11.08 5.41
CA ASP A 58 -10.77 -12.50 5.09
C ASP A 58 -9.34 -13.06 4.99
N HIS A 59 -8.33 -12.24 5.21
CA HIS A 59 -6.89 -12.56 5.11
C HIS A 59 -6.41 -13.06 3.74
N ARG A 60 -7.18 -12.89 2.67
CA ARG A 60 -6.74 -13.22 1.31
C ARG A 60 -5.61 -12.31 0.83
N ARG A 61 -5.64 -11.05 1.27
CA ARG A 61 -4.51 -10.10 1.17
C ARG A 61 -4.08 -9.75 2.57
N TRP A 62 -2.84 -10.03 2.89
CA TRP A 62 -2.31 -9.73 4.21
C TRP A 62 -0.90 -9.17 4.11
N GLY A 63 -0.82 -7.86 3.92
CA GLY A 63 0.43 -7.15 3.69
C GLY A 63 0.85 -7.13 2.23
N GLU A 64 -0.08 -7.29 1.28
CA GLU A 64 0.21 -7.20 -0.15
C GLU A 64 0.74 -5.81 -0.48
N PHE A 65 1.99 -5.75 -0.94
CA PHE A 65 2.56 -4.51 -1.44
C PHE A 65 1.96 -4.18 -2.81
N HIS A 66 1.65 -2.90 -3.02
CA HIS A 66 1.23 -2.40 -4.32
C HIS A 66 1.81 -1.01 -4.55
N ALA A 67 2.04 -0.68 -5.81
CA ALA A 67 2.47 0.63 -6.25
C ALA A 67 1.75 1.06 -7.52
N HIS A 68 1.26 2.30 -7.54
CA HIS A 68 0.83 2.96 -8.76
C HIS A 68 2.01 3.77 -9.29
N LEU A 69 2.51 3.39 -10.46
CA LEU A 69 3.70 3.95 -11.05
C LEU A 69 3.38 5.28 -11.75
N ARG A 70 4.30 6.25 -11.68
CA ARG A 70 4.09 7.51 -12.40
C ARG A 70 4.23 7.40 -13.91
N ARG A 71 4.83 6.31 -14.40
CA ARG A 71 4.97 6.00 -15.83
C ARG A 71 4.60 4.55 -16.10
N MET A 72 4.10 4.31 -17.29
CA MET A 72 3.87 2.96 -17.81
C MET A 72 5.21 2.29 -18.08
N PRO A 73 5.51 1.14 -17.48
CA PRO A 73 6.67 0.35 -17.85
C PRO A 73 6.59 -0.11 -19.30
N ARG A 74 7.75 -0.19 -19.96
CA ARG A 74 7.85 -0.83 -21.27
C ARG A 74 7.47 -2.32 -21.14
N ALA A 75 6.82 -2.88 -22.16
CA ALA A 75 6.49 -4.30 -22.21
C ALA A 75 7.76 -5.15 -21.98
N GLY A 76 7.69 -6.09 -21.01
CA GLY A 76 8.82 -6.94 -20.64
C GLY A 76 9.85 -6.28 -19.72
N ALA A 77 9.73 -5.00 -19.39
CA ALA A 77 10.63 -4.37 -18.41
C ALA A 77 10.31 -4.86 -16.99
N SER A 78 11.36 -5.14 -16.22
CA SER A 78 11.23 -5.47 -14.80
C SER A 78 10.83 -4.25 -14.00
N VAL A 79 9.94 -4.45 -13.02
CA VAL A 79 9.63 -3.46 -11.98
C VAL A 79 10.21 -3.95 -10.67
N MET A 80 11.09 -3.15 -10.09
CA MET A 80 11.87 -3.52 -8.90
C MET A 80 11.50 -2.61 -7.75
N LEU A 81 11.35 -3.19 -6.58
CA LEU A 81 11.25 -2.47 -5.30
C LEU A 81 12.57 -2.65 -4.55
N ASP A 82 13.23 -1.56 -4.25
CA ASP A 82 14.42 -1.53 -3.38
C ASP A 82 14.02 -0.94 -2.03
N VAL A 83 14.22 -1.69 -0.96
CA VAL A 83 13.93 -1.29 0.42
C VAL A 83 15.23 -1.34 1.20
N GLY A 84 15.86 -0.19 1.38
CA GLY A 84 17.11 -0.10 2.14
C GLY A 84 18.23 -0.98 1.61
N GLY A 85 18.28 -1.22 0.29
CA GLY A 85 19.28 -2.08 -0.36
C GLY A 85 18.82 -3.53 -0.61
N GLN A 86 17.68 -3.94 -0.06
CA GLN A 86 17.05 -5.22 -0.44
C GLN A 86 16.14 -5.03 -1.64
N VAL A 87 16.37 -5.80 -2.70
CA VAL A 87 15.68 -5.68 -3.98
C VAL A 87 14.67 -6.81 -4.15
N PHE A 88 13.44 -6.45 -4.53
CA PHE A 88 12.34 -7.37 -4.79
C PHE A 88 11.81 -7.17 -6.20
N LEU A 89 11.66 -8.25 -6.95
CA LEU A 89 11.01 -8.20 -8.27
C LEU A 89 9.50 -8.22 -8.07
N LEU A 90 8.83 -7.19 -8.59
CA LEU A 90 7.37 -7.06 -8.51
C LEU A 90 6.69 -7.65 -9.75
N VAL A 91 5.41 -8.01 -9.60
CA VAL A 91 4.53 -8.37 -10.71
C VAL A 91 3.84 -7.11 -11.20
N ALA A 92 4.02 -6.76 -12.47
CA ALA A 92 3.48 -5.54 -13.06
C ALA A 92 2.39 -5.83 -14.08
N ARG A 93 1.36 -4.98 -14.08
CA ARG A 93 0.33 -4.93 -15.12
C ARG A 93 -0.05 -3.48 -15.34
N GLY A 94 0.15 -2.98 -16.57
CA GLY A 94 -0.06 -1.58 -16.87
C GLY A 94 0.86 -0.70 -16.02
N ASP A 95 0.31 0.32 -15.40
CA ASP A 95 1.01 1.23 -14.48
C ASP A 95 0.88 0.84 -13.00
N TRP A 96 0.50 -0.41 -12.71
CA TRP A 96 0.46 -0.98 -11.38
C TRP A 96 1.46 -2.11 -11.21
N ALA A 97 1.97 -2.26 -9.99
CA ALA A 97 2.86 -3.35 -9.61
C ALA A 97 2.50 -3.87 -8.20
N TRP A 98 2.70 -5.17 -8.00
CA TRP A 98 2.37 -5.86 -6.74
C TRP A 98 3.49 -6.81 -6.32
N SER A 99 3.49 -7.13 -5.04
CA SER A 99 4.26 -8.28 -4.52
C SER A 99 3.80 -9.59 -5.14
N SER A 100 4.71 -10.56 -5.22
CA SER A 100 4.48 -11.85 -5.88
C SER A 100 3.82 -12.91 -4.99
N GLY A 101 3.57 -12.61 -3.71
CA GLY A 101 2.91 -13.52 -2.78
C GLY A 101 3.37 -13.37 -1.33
N PRO A 102 2.82 -14.20 -0.41
CA PRO A 102 2.96 -14.02 1.03
C PRO A 102 4.40 -14.00 1.55
N LEU A 103 5.28 -14.84 1.02
CA LEU A 103 6.69 -14.87 1.45
C LEU A 103 7.43 -13.57 1.11
N GLN A 104 7.17 -13.04 -0.09
CA GLN A 104 7.76 -11.77 -0.50
C GLN A 104 7.17 -10.62 0.33
N GLU A 105 5.87 -10.63 0.61
CA GLU A 105 5.19 -9.63 1.43
C GLU A 105 5.78 -9.54 2.83
N GLN A 106 6.01 -10.67 3.48
CA GLN A 106 6.67 -10.73 4.78
C GLN A 106 8.09 -10.16 4.73
N ALA A 107 8.85 -10.50 3.69
CA ALA A 107 10.20 -10.00 3.52
C ALA A 107 10.23 -8.48 3.25
N ILE A 108 9.30 -7.97 2.43
CA ILE A 108 9.18 -6.52 2.16
C ILE A 108 8.81 -5.77 3.44
N ILE A 109 7.84 -6.24 4.22
CA ILE A 109 7.44 -5.61 5.49
C ILE A 109 8.59 -5.63 6.48
N SER A 110 9.30 -6.74 6.60
CA SER A 110 10.47 -6.83 7.48
C SER A 110 11.55 -5.83 7.09
N ALA A 111 11.86 -5.72 5.80
CA ALA A 111 12.81 -4.73 5.30
C ALA A 111 12.34 -3.29 5.56
N ALA A 112 11.06 -3.00 5.38
CA ALA A 112 10.47 -1.67 5.59
C ALA A 112 10.51 -1.22 7.05
N ARG A 113 10.56 -2.15 8.01
CA ARG A 113 10.70 -1.81 9.43
C ARG A 113 12.09 -1.29 9.79
N ASP A 114 13.11 -1.72 9.07
CA ASP A 114 14.51 -1.42 9.37
C ASP A 114 15.12 -0.34 8.45
N ALA A 115 14.43 0.02 7.36
CA ALA A 115 14.91 0.98 6.38
C ALA A 115 14.26 2.36 6.56
N GLU A 116 14.96 3.40 6.09
CA GLU A 116 14.46 4.78 6.10
C GLU A 116 13.77 5.16 4.80
N THR A 117 14.12 4.50 3.70
CA THR A 117 13.63 4.80 2.36
C THR A 117 13.39 3.53 1.55
N MET A 118 12.48 3.64 0.60
CA MET A 118 12.30 2.66 -0.47
C MET A 118 12.11 3.36 -1.80
N ARG A 119 12.30 2.65 -2.90
CA ARG A 119 12.05 3.15 -4.25
C ARG A 119 11.55 2.06 -5.17
N VAL A 120 10.64 2.42 -6.05
CA VAL A 120 10.20 1.58 -7.16
C VAL A 120 10.86 2.09 -8.43
N GLU A 121 11.46 1.21 -9.20
CA GLU A 121 12.21 1.57 -10.42
C GLU A 121 11.89 0.64 -11.57
N SER A 122 11.85 1.21 -12.78
CA SER A 122 11.65 0.49 -14.04
C SER A 122 12.13 1.34 -15.20
N HIS A 123 11.83 0.90 -16.43
CA HIS A 123 12.07 1.64 -17.68
C HIS A 123 10.74 1.90 -18.37
N ASP A 124 10.55 3.13 -18.87
CA ASP A 124 9.32 3.52 -19.56
C ASP A 124 9.28 3.01 -21.02
N ALA A 125 8.17 3.31 -21.72
CA ALA A 125 7.97 2.87 -23.11
C ALA A 125 9.08 3.34 -24.07
N ALA A 126 9.77 4.44 -23.77
CA ALA A 126 10.91 4.94 -24.54
C ALA A 126 12.25 4.31 -24.09
N GLY A 127 12.23 3.35 -23.14
CA GLY A 127 13.40 2.71 -22.57
C GLY A 127 14.18 3.59 -21.59
N ARG A 128 13.61 4.70 -21.14
CA ARG A 128 14.24 5.58 -20.15
C ARG A 128 13.99 5.08 -18.74
N PRO A 129 15.01 5.04 -17.88
CA PRO A 129 14.82 4.66 -16.48
C PRO A 129 13.99 5.69 -15.76
N PHE A 130 13.15 5.22 -14.83
CA PHE A 130 12.43 6.08 -13.88
C PHE A 130 12.43 5.48 -12.50
N VAL A 131 12.39 6.35 -11.50
CA VAL A 131 12.40 5.99 -10.09
C VAL A 131 11.31 6.78 -9.38
N ASP A 132 10.52 6.07 -8.57
CA ASP A 132 9.55 6.65 -7.65
C ASP A 132 10.07 6.43 -6.22
N PRO A 133 10.63 7.46 -5.58
CA PRO A 133 11.19 7.36 -4.22
C PRO A 133 10.13 7.61 -3.15
N TYR A 134 10.25 6.91 -2.03
CA TYR A 134 9.34 7.00 -0.88
C TYR A 134 10.12 7.07 0.43
N SER A 135 9.67 7.93 1.34
CA SER A 135 10.09 7.87 2.75
C SER A 135 9.37 6.73 3.45
N LEU A 136 10.05 6.04 4.36
CA LEU A 136 9.46 5.04 5.25
C LEU A 136 9.14 5.59 6.65
N ASP A 137 9.27 6.91 6.84
CA ASP A 137 8.89 7.55 8.09
C ASP A 137 7.38 7.42 8.33
N GLY A 138 7.02 6.70 9.40
CA GLY A 138 5.65 6.35 9.76
C GLY A 138 5.14 5.04 9.15
N ALA A 139 5.88 4.40 8.25
CA ALA A 139 5.46 3.15 7.59
C ALA A 139 5.18 2.01 8.58
N PRO A 140 6.05 1.67 9.54
CA PRO A 140 5.79 0.56 10.45
C PRO A 140 4.48 0.74 11.23
N THR A 141 4.23 1.94 11.75
CA THR A 141 3.00 2.25 12.50
C THR A 141 1.77 2.19 11.60
N ALA A 142 1.84 2.71 10.39
CA ALA A 142 0.72 2.66 9.44
C ALA A 142 0.39 1.21 9.02
N ILE A 143 1.41 0.39 8.78
CA ILE A 143 1.25 -1.03 8.45
C ILE A 143 0.55 -1.76 9.60
N ASP A 144 1.02 -1.58 10.84
CA ASP A 144 0.44 -2.20 12.02
C ASP A 144 -1.00 -1.73 12.27
N ALA A 145 -1.28 -0.44 12.09
CA ALA A 145 -2.62 0.11 12.24
C ALA A 145 -3.60 -0.45 11.20
N ALA A 146 -3.20 -0.57 9.95
CA ALA A 146 -4.02 -1.15 8.89
C ALA A 146 -4.28 -2.65 9.14
N ALA A 147 -3.26 -3.40 9.51
CA ALA A 147 -3.37 -4.81 9.85
C ALA A 147 -4.31 -5.04 11.04
N ALA A 148 -4.13 -4.28 12.13
CA ALA A 148 -4.97 -4.38 13.32
C ALA A 148 -6.44 -4.04 13.02
N ARG A 149 -6.68 -3.01 12.21
CA ARG A 149 -8.04 -2.62 11.81
C ARG A 149 -8.77 -3.73 11.07
N CYS A 150 -8.12 -4.36 10.09
CA CYS A 150 -8.72 -5.47 9.34
C CYS A 150 -8.81 -6.77 10.15
N ALA A 151 -7.88 -7.03 11.06
CA ALA A 151 -7.95 -8.16 11.98
C ALA A 151 -9.19 -8.09 12.90
N LEU A 152 -9.49 -6.92 13.46
CA LEU A 152 -10.69 -6.69 14.28
C LEU A 152 -11.97 -6.91 13.50
N ARG A 153 -12.01 -6.48 12.23
CA ARG A 153 -13.18 -6.70 11.36
C ARG A 153 -13.39 -8.16 11.00
N GLY A 154 -12.30 -8.93 10.82
CA GLY A 154 -12.35 -10.37 10.60
C GLY A 154 -12.89 -11.13 11.81
N ALA A 155 -12.46 -10.77 13.02
CA ALA A 155 -12.90 -11.38 14.27
C ALA A 155 -14.42 -11.20 14.55
N GLY A 156 -15.03 -10.10 14.07
CA GLY A 156 -16.46 -9.83 14.21
C GLY A 156 -17.38 -10.68 13.31
N LYS A 157 -16.82 -11.45 12.37
CA LYS A 157 -17.57 -12.30 11.43
C LYS A 157 -17.64 -13.78 11.85
N ILE A 158 -16.96 -14.16 12.93
CA ILE A 158 -17.02 -15.51 13.50
C ILE A 158 -18.11 -15.53 14.57
N ARG A 159 -19.35 -15.48 14.15
CA ARG A 159 -20.52 -15.85 14.97
C ARG A 159 -21.55 -16.54 14.10
#